data_64bf374874a332eb0586915ec906f08c
#
_entry.id   64bf374874a332eb0586915ec906f08c
#
_cell.length_a   1.000
_cell.length_b   1.000
_cell.length_c   1.000
_cell.angle_alpha   90.00
_cell.angle_beta   90.00
_cell.angle_gamma   90.00
#
_symmetry.space_group_name_H-M   'P 1'
#
loop_
_entity.id
_entity.type
_entity.pdbx_description
1 polymer ?
#
loop_
_entity_poly.entity_id
_entity_poly.type
_entity_poly.pdbx_seq_one_letter_code
_entity_poly.pdbx_strand_id
1 'polypeptide(L)'
;QRLHREWESQLSDSTPSAAEAQPLVYTRAVIEETLRLYPPVPILGREAVEPTRIADTDVAEGSLVLVAPWLLHRNAKLWPRPDDFVPERFLPGKPRPSKHQYVPFAVGPRICPGMAFGLLEATLCLAVLAQRFDLVLEANTDVRPLSRLTLRPGHRLPMRL
;
A
#
# COMPACT_ATOMS: atom_id res chain seq x y z
N GLN A 1 -9.76 12.43 -12.18
CA GLN A 1 -10.47 13.70 -11.89
C GLN A 1 -10.22 14.24 -10.47
N ARG A 2 -10.36 13.44 -9.38
CA ARG A 2 -10.18 13.94 -8.02
C ARG A 2 -8.70 14.22 -7.68
N LEU A 3 -7.78 13.38 -8.12
CA LEU A 3 -6.34 13.61 -8.04
C LEU A 3 -5.94 14.90 -8.77
N HIS A 4 -6.38 15.08 -10.02
CA HIS A 4 -6.09 16.30 -10.81
C HIS A 4 -6.55 17.56 -10.09
N ARG A 5 -7.77 17.58 -9.56
CA ARG A 5 -8.28 18.73 -8.78
C ARG A 5 -7.44 19.04 -7.53
N GLU A 6 -6.95 18.01 -6.83
CA GLU A 6 -6.06 18.21 -5.70
C GLU A 6 -4.74 18.85 -6.14
N TRP A 7 -4.13 18.32 -7.22
CA TRP A 7 -2.86 18.86 -7.75
C TRP A 7 -3.00 20.28 -8.28
N GLU A 8 -4.02 20.57 -9.10
CA GLU A 8 -4.32 21.92 -9.60
C GLU A 8 -4.48 22.96 -8.47
N SER A 9 -5.01 22.52 -7.31
CA SER A 9 -5.23 23.42 -6.19
C SER A 9 -4.02 23.56 -5.24
N GLN A 10 -3.10 22.58 -5.24
CA GLN A 10 -2.03 22.49 -4.22
C GLN A 10 -0.62 22.58 -4.80
N LEU A 11 -0.44 22.32 -6.08
CA LEU A 11 0.87 22.28 -6.72
C LEU A 11 1.00 23.38 -7.76
N SER A 12 2.22 23.88 -7.91
CA SER A 12 2.62 24.74 -9.03
C SER A 12 3.00 23.87 -10.24
N ASP A 13 3.25 24.50 -11.39
CA ASP A 13 3.74 23.83 -12.61
C ASP A 13 5.16 23.26 -12.49
N SER A 14 5.83 23.54 -11.37
CA SER A 14 7.18 23.02 -11.10
C SER A 14 7.14 21.61 -10.48
N THR A 15 8.28 20.93 -10.48
CA THR A 15 8.41 19.66 -9.76
C THR A 15 8.18 19.87 -8.27
N PRO A 16 7.21 19.16 -7.65
CA PRO A 16 6.84 19.40 -6.26
C PRO A 16 7.97 18.99 -5.30
N SER A 17 8.14 19.81 -4.28
CA SER A 17 9.03 19.54 -3.15
C SER A 17 8.38 18.61 -2.11
N ALA A 18 9.18 18.10 -1.18
CA ALA A 18 8.69 17.29 -0.07
C ALA A 18 7.67 18.04 0.82
N ALA A 19 7.78 19.37 0.95
CA ALA A 19 6.83 20.20 1.69
C ALA A 19 5.48 20.27 0.98
N GLU A 20 5.46 20.37 -0.33
CA GLU A 20 4.27 20.42 -1.16
C GLU A 20 3.56 19.07 -1.27
N ALA A 21 4.22 17.97 -0.90
CA ALA A 21 3.57 16.66 -0.80
C ALA A 21 2.65 16.53 0.43
N GLN A 22 2.86 17.33 1.48
CA GLN A 22 2.08 17.22 2.73
C GLN A 22 0.58 17.51 2.56
N PRO A 23 0.14 18.55 1.82
CA PRO A 23 -1.27 18.82 1.59
C PRO A 23 -1.95 17.85 0.61
N LEU A 24 -1.23 16.96 -0.04
CA LEU A 24 -1.77 16.01 -1.01
C LEU A 24 -2.46 14.83 -0.32
N VAL A 25 -3.53 15.12 0.42
CA VAL A 25 -4.21 14.13 1.28
C VAL A 25 -4.93 13.04 0.50
N TYR A 26 -5.49 13.36 -0.66
CA TYR A 26 -6.15 12.35 -1.49
C TYR A 26 -5.12 11.50 -2.26
N THR A 27 -4.08 12.10 -2.77
CA THR A 27 -2.93 11.40 -3.36
C THR A 27 -2.34 10.40 -2.37
N ARG A 28 -2.14 10.83 -1.12
CA ARG A 28 -1.69 9.95 -0.05
C ARG A 28 -2.67 8.81 0.22
N ALA A 29 -3.96 9.08 0.26
CA ALA A 29 -5.00 8.08 0.45
C ALA A 29 -5.03 7.04 -0.68
N VAL A 30 -4.78 7.45 -1.92
CA VAL A 30 -4.62 6.56 -3.08
C VAL A 30 -3.42 5.63 -2.89
N ILE A 31 -2.28 6.14 -2.44
CA ILE A 31 -1.08 5.33 -2.14
C ILE A 31 -1.37 4.33 -1.01
N GLU A 32 -1.99 4.77 0.08
CA GLU A 32 -2.31 3.89 1.21
C GLU A 32 -3.29 2.77 0.81
N GLU A 33 -4.30 3.06 -0.02
CA GLU A 33 -5.22 2.04 -0.54
C GLU A 33 -4.53 1.10 -1.55
N THR A 34 -3.60 1.61 -2.34
CA THR A 34 -2.76 0.77 -3.21
C THR A 34 -1.92 -0.20 -2.39
N LEU A 35 -1.28 0.27 -1.32
CA LEU A 35 -0.51 -0.58 -0.40
C LEU A 35 -1.38 -1.59 0.36
N ARG A 36 -2.64 -1.27 0.61
CA ARG A 36 -3.60 -2.23 1.17
C ARG A 36 -3.87 -3.37 0.20
N LEU A 37 -4.24 -3.06 -1.03
CA LEU A 37 -4.58 -4.07 -2.04
C LEU A 37 -3.35 -4.77 -2.62
N TYR A 38 -2.26 -4.05 -2.78
CA TYR A 38 -1.03 -4.54 -3.42
C TYR A 38 0.20 -4.27 -2.53
N PRO A 39 0.26 -4.89 -1.32
CA PRO A 39 1.41 -4.71 -0.45
C PRO A 39 2.67 -5.25 -1.12
N PRO A 40 3.75 -4.46 -1.24
CA PRO A 40 5.00 -4.91 -1.88
C PRO A 40 5.57 -6.18 -1.25
N VAL A 41 5.39 -6.36 0.05
CA VAL A 41 5.73 -7.59 0.78
C VAL A 41 4.43 -8.30 1.18
N PRO A 42 3.94 -9.26 0.37
CA PRO A 42 2.64 -9.89 0.59
C PRO A 42 2.62 -10.90 1.74
N ILE A 43 3.80 -11.41 2.14
CA ILE A 43 3.98 -12.38 3.23
C ILE A 43 5.23 -12.01 4.02
N LEU A 44 5.08 -11.94 5.35
CA LEU A 44 6.15 -11.71 6.32
C LEU A 44 6.44 -13.02 7.06
N GLY A 45 7.68 -13.48 7.07
CA GLY A 45 8.12 -14.66 7.81
C GLY A 45 8.81 -14.29 9.13
N ARG A 46 8.60 -15.13 10.16
CA ARG A 46 9.33 -15.12 11.43
C ARG A 46 9.64 -16.54 11.81
N GLU A 47 10.83 -16.78 12.31
CA GLU A 47 11.21 -18.05 12.89
C GLU A 47 11.11 -17.97 14.42
N ALA A 48 10.54 -18.98 15.03
CA ALA A 48 10.49 -19.09 16.49
C ALA A 48 11.88 -19.47 17.01
N VAL A 49 12.48 -18.60 17.80
CA VAL A 49 13.83 -18.82 18.38
C VAL A 49 13.80 -19.68 19.65
N GLU A 50 12.61 -19.90 20.20
CA GLU A 50 12.32 -20.77 21.35
C GLU A 50 10.88 -21.28 21.24
N PRO A 51 10.53 -22.37 21.95
CA PRO A 51 9.14 -22.81 22.00
C PRO A 51 8.26 -21.70 22.56
N THR A 52 7.16 -21.40 21.86
CA THR A 52 6.25 -20.32 22.24
C THR A 52 4.79 -20.72 21.97
N ARG A 53 3.87 -19.84 22.35
CA ARG A 53 2.43 -20.04 22.07
C ARG A 53 1.84 -18.81 21.40
N ILE A 54 1.14 -19.03 20.30
CA ILE A 54 0.43 -17.99 19.56
C ILE A 54 -1.06 -18.33 19.59
N ALA A 55 -1.84 -17.52 20.31
CA ALA A 55 -3.22 -17.82 20.65
C ALA A 55 -3.33 -19.22 21.32
N ASP A 56 -4.04 -20.15 20.68
CA ASP A 56 -4.25 -21.51 21.18
C ASP A 56 -3.33 -22.57 20.54
N THR A 57 -2.29 -22.11 19.81
CA THR A 57 -1.38 -23.00 19.07
C THR A 57 0.01 -22.97 19.69
N ASP A 58 0.53 -24.12 20.07
CA ASP A 58 1.91 -24.28 20.49
C ASP A 58 2.82 -24.29 19.27
N VAL A 59 3.87 -23.49 19.31
CA VAL A 59 4.83 -23.28 18.25
C VAL A 59 6.20 -23.75 18.73
N ALA A 60 6.73 -24.77 18.09
CA ALA A 60 8.06 -25.30 18.42
C ALA A 60 9.16 -24.33 17.95
N GLU A 61 10.33 -24.41 18.60
CA GLU A 61 11.56 -23.77 18.14
C GLU A 61 11.86 -24.14 16.68
N GLY A 62 12.34 -23.19 15.87
CA GLY A 62 12.62 -23.35 14.44
C GLY A 62 11.38 -23.31 13.57
N SER A 63 10.17 -23.23 14.13
CA SER A 63 8.93 -23.12 13.32
C SER A 63 8.86 -21.79 12.58
N LEU A 64 8.45 -21.85 11.32
CA LEU A 64 8.20 -20.65 10.51
C LEU A 64 6.77 -20.16 10.73
N VAL A 65 6.62 -18.97 11.27
CA VAL A 65 5.35 -18.26 11.46
C VAL A 65 5.18 -17.24 10.34
N LEU A 66 4.08 -17.34 9.58
CA LEU A 66 3.79 -16.46 8.46
C LEU A 66 2.65 -15.49 8.81
N VAL A 67 2.87 -14.22 8.54
CA VAL A 67 1.84 -13.18 8.52
C VAL A 67 1.66 -12.76 7.07
N ALA A 68 0.45 -12.83 6.54
CA ALA A 68 0.15 -12.49 5.17
C ALA A 68 -0.62 -11.16 5.05
N PRO A 69 0.06 -10.00 4.89
CA PRO A 69 -0.60 -8.71 4.63
C PRO A 69 -1.60 -8.80 3.49
N TRP A 70 -1.28 -9.52 2.42
CA TRP A 70 -2.18 -9.75 1.29
C TRP A 70 -3.56 -10.29 1.70
N LEU A 71 -3.60 -11.28 2.58
CA LEU A 71 -4.85 -11.86 3.08
C LEU A 71 -5.50 -10.99 4.15
N LEU A 72 -4.68 -10.45 5.06
CA LEU A 72 -5.14 -9.61 6.16
C LEU A 72 -5.87 -8.36 5.64
N HIS A 73 -5.30 -7.71 4.65
CA HIS A 73 -5.85 -6.49 4.04
C HIS A 73 -7.10 -6.75 3.18
N ARG A 74 -7.42 -8.02 2.90
CA ARG A 74 -8.63 -8.45 2.17
C ARG A 74 -9.63 -9.20 3.04
N ASN A 75 -9.41 -9.25 4.34
CA ASN A 75 -10.32 -9.94 5.25
C ASN A 75 -11.62 -9.14 5.41
N ALA A 76 -12.75 -9.70 4.96
CA ALA A 76 -14.07 -9.06 4.99
C ALA A 76 -14.56 -8.72 6.41
N LYS A 77 -14.04 -9.40 7.45
CA LYS A 77 -14.36 -9.06 8.85
C LYS A 77 -13.68 -7.75 9.29
N LEU A 78 -12.60 -7.35 8.64
CA LEU A 78 -11.83 -6.15 8.97
C LEU A 78 -12.06 -5.01 7.97
N TRP A 79 -12.37 -5.33 6.72
CA TRP A 79 -12.47 -4.36 5.64
C TRP A 79 -13.81 -4.48 4.92
N PRO A 80 -14.73 -3.53 5.06
CA PRO A 80 -15.93 -3.47 4.23
C PRO A 80 -15.55 -3.37 2.74
N ARG A 81 -16.17 -4.19 1.88
CA ARG A 81 -15.83 -4.25 0.46
C ARG A 81 -14.33 -4.43 0.25
N PRO A 82 -13.75 -5.57 0.69
CA PRO A 82 -12.30 -5.74 0.84
C PRO A 82 -11.53 -5.69 -0.49
N ASP A 83 -12.15 -6.02 -1.61
CA ASP A 83 -11.52 -6.06 -2.92
C ASP A 83 -11.72 -4.76 -3.73
N ASP A 84 -12.58 -3.86 -3.25
CA ASP A 84 -12.80 -2.56 -3.89
C ASP A 84 -11.65 -1.60 -3.58
N PHE A 85 -11.25 -0.82 -4.58
CA PHE A 85 -10.31 0.28 -4.43
C PHE A 85 -11.04 1.54 -3.92
N VAL A 86 -10.92 1.83 -2.62
CA VAL A 86 -11.65 2.92 -1.94
C VAL A 86 -10.67 3.79 -1.13
N PRO A 87 -9.98 4.75 -1.76
CA PRO A 87 -9.03 5.65 -1.09
C PRO A 87 -9.64 6.43 0.09
N GLU A 88 -10.95 6.65 0.04
CA GLU A 88 -11.69 7.37 1.08
C GLU A 88 -11.55 6.77 2.48
N ARG A 89 -11.14 5.50 2.59
CA ARG A 89 -10.84 4.85 3.89
C ARG A 89 -9.73 5.55 4.66
N PHE A 90 -8.79 6.15 3.92
CA PHE A 90 -7.57 6.76 4.46
C PHE A 90 -7.64 8.29 4.57
N LEU A 91 -8.77 8.90 4.23
CA LEU A 91 -8.94 10.34 4.34
C LEU A 91 -9.00 10.82 5.80
N PRO A 92 -8.59 12.05 6.10
CA PRO A 92 -8.81 12.68 7.38
C PRO A 92 -10.29 12.64 7.79
N GLY A 93 -10.55 12.47 9.09
CA GLY A 93 -11.91 12.35 9.63
C GLY A 93 -12.57 10.98 9.46
N LYS A 94 -11.93 10.03 8.80
CA LYS A 94 -12.37 8.63 8.76
C LYS A 94 -11.70 7.80 9.86
N PRO A 95 -12.37 6.75 10.39
CA PRO A 95 -11.75 5.83 11.32
C PRO A 95 -10.50 5.21 10.69
N ARG A 96 -9.36 5.42 11.32
CA ARG A 96 -8.10 4.79 10.85
C ARG A 96 -8.10 3.30 11.18
N PRO A 97 -7.64 2.44 10.25
CA PRO A 97 -7.43 1.04 10.58
C PRO A 97 -6.43 0.90 11.73
N SER A 98 -6.62 -0.13 12.57
CA SER A 98 -5.67 -0.40 13.65
C SER A 98 -4.29 -0.77 13.09
N LYS A 99 -3.26 -0.60 13.92
CA LYS A 99 -1.88 -0.96 13.57
C LYS A 99 -1.67 -2.45 13.25
N HIS A 100 -2.63 -3.31 13.60
CA HIS A 100 -2.59 -4.74 13.31
C HIS A 100 -3.52 -5.14 12.16
N GLN A 101 -4.41 -4.23 11.75
CA GLN A 101 -5.31 -4.43 10.61
C GLN A 101 -4.65 -4.00 9.29
N TYR A 102 -3.79 -2.98 9.33
CA TYR A 102 -3.09 -2.41 8.17
C TYR A 102 -1.59 -2.42 8.41
N VAL A 103 -0.88 -3.35 7.77
CA VAL A 103 0.54 -3.67 8.03
C VAL A 103 1.42 -3.69 6.77
N PRO A 104 1.29 -2.74 5.84
CA PRO A 104 2.07 -2.77 4.59
C PRO A 104 3.58 -2.61 4.82
N PHE A 105 3.96 -2.07 5.97
CA PHE A 105 5.34 -1.84 6.40
C PHE A 105 5.75 -2.67 7.62
N ALA A 106 5.05 -3.76 7.88
CA ALA A 106 5.15 -4.56 9.12
C ALA A 106 4.77 -3.76 10.38
N VAL A 107 4.98 -4.34 11.56
CA VAL A 107 4.70 -3.73 12.87
C VAL A 107 5.73 -4.17 13.91
N GLY A 108 5.78 -3.47 15.05
CA GLY A 108 6.64 -3.80 16.18
C GLY A 108 8.12 -3.50 15.91
N PRO A 109 9.04 -4.23 16.59
CA PRO A 109 10.48 -3.95 16.50
C PRO A 109 11.08 -4.12 15.09
N ARG A 110 10.37 -4.77 14.18
CA ARG A 110 10.76 -5.01 12.79
C ARG A 110 9.96 -4.18 11.78
N ILE A 111 9.36 -3.06 12.22
CA ILE A 111 8.72 -2.10 11.31
C ILE A 111 9.74 -1.58 10.28
N CYS A 112 9.28 -1.34 9.06
CA CYS A 112 10.13 -0.80 8.00
C CYS A 112 10.66 0.60 8.38
N PRO A 113 11.97 0.80 8.49
CA PRO A 113 12.53 2.12 8.80
C PRO A 113 12.32 3.13 7.67
N GLY A 114 12.16 2.65 6.43
CA GLY A 114 11.91 3.48 5.24
C GLY A 114 10.44 3.87 5.02
N MET A 115 9.53 3.57 5.95
CA MET A 115 8.08 3.82 5.76
C MET A 115 7.76 5.28 5.40
N ALA A 116 8.29 6.24 6.15
CA ALA A 116 8.03 7.66 5.91
C ALA A 116 8.59 8.11 4.56
N PHE A 117 9.81 7.68 4.25
CA PHE A 117 10.46 7.98 2.98
C PHE A 117 9.70 7.37 1.80
N GLY A 118 9.40 6.07 1.85
CA GLY A 118 8.70 5.38 0.75
C GLY A 118 7.30 5.94 0.48
N LEU A 119 6.59 6.37 1.52
CA LEU A 119 5.29 7.03 1.34
C LEU A 119 5.41 8.43 0.74
N LEU A 120 6.41 9.20 1.13
CA LEU A 120 6.71 10.50 0.53
C LEU A 120 7.12 10.35 -0.94
N GLU A 121 8.05 9.45 -1.23
CA GLU A 121 8.51 9.15 -2.59
C GLU A 121 7.35 8.74 -3.49
N ALA A 122 6.54 7.77 -3.06
CA ALA A 122 5.39 7.31 -3.84
C ALA A 122 4.38 8.44 -4.11
N THR A 123 4.15 9.32 -3.11
CA THR A 123 3.25 10.47 -3.26
C THR A 123 3.79 11.46 -4.30
N LEU A 124 5.07 11.80 -4.23
CA LEU A 124 5.73 12.70 -5.18
C LEU A 124 5.77 12.11 -6.58
N CYS A 125 6.14 10.83 -6.71
CA CYS A 125 6.18 10.15 -8.01
C CYS A 125 4.80 10.14 -8.67
N LEU A 126 3.74 9.80 -7.92
CA LEU A 126 2.39 9.82 -8.45
C LEU A 126 1.97 11.22 -8.88
N ALA A 127 2.24 12.23 -8.07
CA ALA A 127 1.92 13.62 -8.39
C ALA A 127 2.63 14.08 -9.67
N VAL A 128 3.94 13.86 -9.77
CA VAL A 128 4.75 14.27 -10.95
C VAL A 128 4.32 13.56 -12.23
N LEU A 129 4.07 12.25 -12.15
CA LEU A 129 3.68 11.47 -13.32
C LEU A 129 2.30 11.90 -13.82
N ALA A 130 1.35 12.01 -12.93
CA ALA A 130 -0.02 12.27 -13.30
C ALA A 130 -0.34 13.75 -13.55
N GLN A 131 0.55 14.70 -13.19
CA GLN A 131 0.50 16.08 -13.70
C GLN A 131 0.85 16.17 -15.20
N ARG A 132 1.66 15.23 -15.69
CA ARG A 132 2.22 15.30 -17.06
C ARG A 132 1.55 14.34 -18.02
N PHE A 133 0.94 13.27 -17.51
CA PHE A 133 0.43 12.17 -18.32
C PHE A 133 -0.94 11.69 -17.85
N ASP A 134 -1.84 11.50 -18.78
CA ASP A 134 -3.08 10.75 -18.57
C ASP A 134 -2.82 9.26 -18.79
N LEU A 135 -2.49 8.57 -17.71
CA LEU A 135 -2.15 7.14 -17.75
C LEU A 135 -3.40 6.28 -17.93
N VAL A 136 -3.57 5.71 -19.10
CA VAL A 136 -4.70 4.82 -19.43
C VAL A 136 -4.19 3.43 -19.74
N LEU A 137 -4.60 2.44 -18.92
CA LEU A 137 -4.28 1.03 -19.19
C LEU A 137 -4.94 0.60 -20.51
N GLU A 138 -4.18 -0.09 -21.38
CA GLU A 138 -4.72 -0.59 -22.63
C GLU A 138 -5.85 -1.60 -22.39
N ALA A 139 -6.88 -1.53 -23.25
CA ALA A 139 -8.04 -2.43 -23.14
C ALA A 139 -7.60 -3.91 -23.22
N ASN A 140 -8.32 -4.76 -22.49
CA ASN A 140 -8.05 -6.20 -22.40
C ASN A 140 -6.68 -6.58 -21.80
N THR A 141 -6.00 -5.67 -21.11
CA THR A 141 -4.78 -6.01 -20.37
C THR A 141 -5.15 -6.84 -19.13
N ASP A 142 -4.67 -8.08 -19.09
CA ASP A 142 -4.84 -8.96 -17.93
C ASP A 142 -3.77 -8.63 -16.87
N VAL A 143 -4.18 -7.94 -15.82
CA VAL A 143 -3.29 -7.55 -14.71
C VAL A 143 -3.36 -8.59 -13.61
N ARG A 144 -2.39 -9.51 -13.59
CA ARG A 144 -2.26 -10.53 -12.54
C ARG A 144 -1.10 -10.21 -11.62
N PRO A 145 -1.34 -10.11 -10.32
CA PRO A 145 -0.24 -9.98 -9.36
C PRO A 145 0.65 -11.22 -9.35
N LEU A 146 1.95 -11.04 -9.43
CA LEU A 146 2.94 -12.09 -9.27
C LEU A 146 3.71 -11.85 -7.97
N SER A 147 3.61 -12.81 -7.04
CA SER A 147 4.40 -12.81 -5.82
C SER A 147 5.70 -13.57 -6.03
N ARG A 148 6.81 -12.88 -5.79
CA ARG A 148 8.14 -13.47 -5.61
C ARG A 148 8.67 -12.98 -4.26
N LEU A 149 9.86 -12.37 -4.20
CA LEU A 149 10.30 -11.64 -3.00
C LEU A 149 9.40 -10.40 -2.75
N THR A 150 9.02 -9.73 -3.82
CA THR A 150 8.04 -8.61 -3.80
C THR A 150 6.88 -8.92 -4.72
N LEU A 151 5.73 -8.29 -4.45
CA LEU A 151 4.57 -8.32 -5.32
C LEU A 151 4.80 -7.39 -6.50
N ARG A 152 4.51 -7.89 -7.71
CA ARG A 152 4.67 -7.14 -8.96
C ARG A 152 3.51 -7.44 -9.89
N PRO A 153 3.25 -6.60 -10.90
CA PRO A 153 2.47 -7.02 -12.06
C PRO A 153 3.16 -8.22 -12.71
N GLY A 154 2.41 -9.28 -13.00
CA GLY A 154 2.95 -10.53 -13.56
C GLY A 154 3.45 -10.39 -15.00
N HIS A 155 2.93 -9.40 -15.71
CA HIS A 155 3.27 -9.06 -17.09
C HIS A 155 3.51 -7.56 -17.24
N ARG A 156 3.83 -7.12 -18.47
CA ARG A 156 3.91 -5.70 -18.79
C ARG A 156 2.54 -5.05 -18.54
N LEU A 157 2.55 -3.81 -18.06
CA LEU A 157 1.38 -2.95 -18.00
C LEU A 157 1.45 -1.96 -19.18
N PRO A 158 0.93 -2.32 -20.35
CA PRO A 158 0.91 -1.41 -21.48
C PRO A 158 -0.06 -0.26 -21.19
N MET A 159 0.46 0.96 -21.23
CA MET A 159 -0.31 2.17 -20.95
C MET A 159 -0.17 3.13 -22.10
N ARG A 160 -1.26 3.83 -22.40
CA ARG A 160 -1.23 5.02 -23.25
C ARG A 160 -1.01 6.24 -22.37
N LEU A 161 -0.21 7.15 -22.90
CA LEU A 161 0.13 8.45 -22.32
C LEU A 161 -0.68 9.53 -23.00
#